data_c01922be89bacc91c7549971153086b8
#
_entry.id   c01922be89bacc91c7549971153086b8
#
_cell.length_a   1.000
_cell.length_b   1.000
_cell.length_c   1.000
_cell.angle_alpha   90.00
_cell.angle_beta   90.00
_cell.angle_gamma   90.00
#
_symmetry.space_group_name_H-M   'P 1'
#
loop_
_entity.id
_entity.type
_entity.pdbx_description
1 polymer ?
#
loop_
_entity_poly.entity_id
_entity_poly.type
_entity_poly.pdbx_seq_one_letter_code
_entity_poly.pdbx_strand_id
1 'polypeptide(L)'
;RDNLAWLEFRRVLFRSLIDTLKQTEDPVFLCTIGTTETSLIPGLSGAGASEDLTEYTPAADVELMILNNVHCMDNVPQTVVGESVAPTPALLSKAALELANIPFVIINAGSKIRPDVEYVSFGKEYGRDIRSGKGVLNPLEIFENGKDLGAELSRRHEMLIIGESIPAGTTTALGVLKALGYEANEKVSGSMPHNPHDLKRKIVDEGLKNANIDPENDDVDAMQAIGAVGDPTIPAMAGLIIGSDIPIILGGGTQMAAVCAVIKSIQPNFDFSRINIATTVFVAKDKTADLFGILKQIDNSITIHIVDPRFEDTEHEGLKNYLTGFVKEGAGAGGCMFTALVRGSSVEKLRKKIERVCK
;
A
#
# COMPACT_ATOMS: atom_id res chain seq x y z
N ARG A 1 -29.78 -20.76 -11.44
CA ARG A 1 -30.20 -20.62 -10.01
C ARG A 1 -29.00 -20.34 -9.11
N ASP A 2 -27.82 -20.89 -9.40
CA ASP A 2 -26.62 -20.74 -8.55
C ASP A 2 -26.00 -19.33 -8.57
N ASN A 3 -26.12 -18.58 -9.66
CA ASN A 3 -25.62 -17.21 -9.76
C ASN A 3 -26.41 -16.18 -8.93
N LEU A 4 -27.70 -16.41 -8.69
CA LEU A 4 -28.54 -15.51 -7.88
C LEU A 4 -28.28 -15.69 -6.39
N ALA A 5 -28.08 -16.92 -5.93
CA ALA A 5 -27.76 -17.22 -4.53
C ALA A 5 -26.36 -16.65 -4.16
N TRP A 6 -25.41 -16.69 -5.10
CA TRP A 6 -24.06 -16.16 -4.92
C TRP A 6 -24.03 -14.62 -4.90
N LEU A 7 -24.87 -13.97 -5.70
CA LEU A 7 -25.06 -12.51 -5.69
C LEU A 7 -25.77 -12.03 -4.41
N GLU A 8 -26.73 -12.79 -3.89
CA GLU A 8 -27.38 -12.50 -2.61
C GLU A 8 -26.41 -12.70 -1.42
N PHE A 9 -25.63 -13.76 -1.42
CA PHE A 9 -24.61 -14.03 -0.40
C PHE A 9 -23.55 -12.91 -0.36
N ARG A 10 -23.04 -12.48 -1.51
CA ARG A 10 -22.15 -11.30 -1.59
C ARG A 10 -22.80 -10.01 -1.11
N ARG A 11 -24.07 -9.79 -1.39
CA ARG A 11 -24.83 -8.61 -0.91
C ARG A 11 -25.01 -8.62 0.60
N VAL A 12 -25.21 -9.78 1.19
CA VAL A 12 -25.35 -9.95 2.65
C VAL A 12 -24.00 -9.70 3.34
N LEU A 13 -22.91 -10.28 2.84
CA LEU A 13 -21.55 -10.05 3.37
C LEU A 13 -21.14 -8.57 3.24
N PHE A 14 -21.40 -7.96 2.09
CA PHE A 14 -21.08 -6.55 1.85
C PHE A 14 -21.85 -5.61 2.80
N ARG A 15 -23.14 -5.89 3.06
CA ARG A 15 -23.93 -5.14 4.05
C ARG A 15 -23.40 -5.33 5.46
N SER A 16 -23.06 -6.56 5.84
CA SER A 16 -22.56 -6.85 7.20
C SER A 16 -21.24 -6.13 7.47
N LEU A 17 -20.34 -6.03 6.47
CA LEU A 17 -19.08 -5.34 6.62
C LEU A 17 -19.27 -3.82 6.77
N ILE A 18 -20.01 -3.18 5.87
CA ILE A 18 -20.28 -1.74 5.96
C ILE A 18 -20.99 -1.41 7.28
N ASP A 19 -21.89 -2.27 7.73
CA ASP A 19 -22.57 -2.09 9.01
C ASP A 19 -21.59 -2.27 10.18
N THR A 20 -20.67 -3.23 10.12
CA THR A 20 -19.56 -3.38 11.09
C THR A 20 -18.68 -2.13 11.10
N LEU A 21 -18.25 -1.65 9.93
CA LEU A 21 -17.42 -0.45 9.81
C LEU A 21 -18.09 0.81 10.37
N LYS A 22 -19.43 0.93 10.19
CA LYS A 22 -20.20 2.04 10.77
C LYS A 22 -20.32 1.96 12.28
N GLN A 23 -20.33 0.76 12.84
CA GLN A 23 -20.49 0.49 14.26
C GLN A 23 -19.14 0.47 15.00
N THR A 24 -18.02 0.33 14.28
CA THR A 24 -16.68 0.34 14.87
C THR A 24 -16.41 1.68 15.52
N GLU A 25 -16.21 1.68 16.83
CA GLU A 25 -15.96 2.89 17.60
C GLU A 25 -14.49 3.29 17.63
N ASP A 26 -13.59 2.31 17.59
CA ASP A 26 -12.14 2.49 17.77
C ASP A 26 -11.29 1.88 16.64
N PRO A 27 -11.37 2.40 15.40
CA PRO A 27 -10.42 2.04 14.33
C PRO A 27 -9.08 2.73 14.55
N VAL A 28 -7.99 2.09 14.12
CA VAL A 28 -6.65 2.70 14.08
C VAL A 28 -6.04 2.54 12.69
N PHE A 29 -5.37 3.58 12.21
CA PHE A 29 -4.61 3.54 10.97
C PHE A 29 -3.13 3.28 11.25
N LEU A 30 -2.56 2.31 10.53
CA LEU A 30 -1.16 1.92 10.60
C LEU A 30 -0.49 2.29 9.28
N CYS A 31 0.46 3.23 9.31
CA CYS A 31 1.26 3.60 8.15
C CYS A 31 2.63 2.93 8.23
N THR A 32 2.87 1.96 7.37
CA THR A 32 4.15 1.25 7.30
C THR A 32 5.06 1.97 6.33
N ILE A 33 6.23 2.44 6.79
CA ILE A 33 7.19 3.14 5.96
C ILE A 33 8.44 2.31 5.69
N GLY A 34 8.97 2.42 4.48
CA GLY A 34 10.20 1.74 4.07
C GLY A 34 10.85 2.40 2.86
N THR A 35 12.11 2.08 2.64
CA THR A 35 12.89 2.51 1.47
C THR A 35 13.63 1.31 0.88
N THR A 36 13.88 1.31 -0.41
CA THR A 36 14.79 0.37 -1.07
C THR A 36 15.71 1.13 -2.02
N GLU A 37 16.93 0.64 -2.20
CA GLU A 37 17.85 1.16 -3.24
C GLU A 37 17.24 0.97 -4.65
N THR A 38 16.31 0.03 -4.81
CA THR A 38 15.57 -0.17 -6.07
C THR A 38 14.84 1.10 -6.51
N SER A 39 14.38 1.92 -5.56
CA SER A 39 13.66 3.17 -5.86
C SER A 39 14.52 4.24 -6.54
N LEU A 40 15.84 4.10 -6.46
CA LEU A 40 16.83 5.01 -7.08
C LEU A 40 17.11 4.66 -8.55
N ILE A 41 16.52 3.59 -9.08
CA ILE A 41 16.71 3.23 -10.49
C ILE A 41 15.94 4.25 -11.36
N PRO A 42 16.64 4.96 -12.25
CA PRO A 42 16.04 6.01 -13.07
C PRO A 42 14.82 5.52 -13.86
N GLY A 43 13.73 6.32 -13.83
CA GLY A 43 12.50 6.03 -14.55
C GLY A 43 11.61 4.93 -13.93
N LEU A 44 11.94 4.44 -12.74
CA LEU A 44 11.17 3.38 -12.08
C LEU A 44 10.02 3.91 -11.22
N SER A 45 10.25 5.01 -10.50
CA SER A 45 9.28 5.63 -9.59
C SER A 45 9.14 7.12 -9.86
N GLY A 46 7.93 7.65 -9.71
CA GLY A 46 7.66 9.08 -9.72
C GLY A 46 7.57 9.69 -8.32
N ALA A 47 7.85 8.92 -7.26
CA ALA A 47 7.85 9.43 -5.90
C ALA A 47 9.07 10.34 -5.64
N GLY A 48 8.83 11.45 -4.93
CA GLY A 48 9.83 12.51 -4.77
C GLY A 48 9.91 13.42 -6.01
N ALA A 49 10.13 14.71 -5.83
CA ALA A 49 10.22 15.67 -6.94
C ALA A 49 11.43 15.43 -7.87
N SER A 50 12.40 14.64 -7.44
CA SER A 50 13.59 14.18 -8.17
C SER A 50 14.07 12.84 -7.61
N GLU A 51 14.98 12.17 -8.33
CA GLU A 51 15.57 10.90 -7.90
C GLU A 51 16.24 11.01 -6.52
N ASP A 52 16.94 12.12 -6.25
CA ASP A 52 17.62 12.37 -4.98
C ASP A 52 16.64 12.53 -3.80
N LEU A 53 15.40 12.94 -4.07
CA LEU A 53 14.37 13.15 -3.06
C LEU A 53 13.47 11.92 -2.84
N THR A 54 13.60 10.90 -3.68
CA THR A 54 12.77 9.69 -3.60
C THR A 54 12.90 8.99 -2.24
N GLU A 55 14.11 8.89 -1.68
CA GLU A 55 14.37 8.22 -0.42
C GLU A 55 13.77 8.94 0.80
N TYR A 56 13.49 10.23 0.68
CA TYR A 56 12.87 11.05 1.74
C TYR A 56 11.35 10.89 1.81
N THR A 57 10.73 10.44 0.71
CA THR A 57 9.26 10.39 0.59
C THR A 57 8.57 9.68 1.75
N PRO A 58 8.98 8.48 2.22
CA PRO A 58 8.27 7.80 3.31
C PRO A 58 8.33 8.56 4.64
N ALA A 59 9.47 9.15 4.97
CA ALA A 59 9.63 9.97 6.18
C ALA A 59 8.81 11.26 6.07
N ALA A 60 8.92 11.96 4.94
CA ALA A 60 8.21 13.21 4.69
C ALA A 60 6.68 13.03 4.65
N ASP A 61 6.18 11.91 4.11
CA ASP A 61 4.75 11.59 4.09
C ASP A 61 4.17 11.52 5.51
N VAL A 62 4.84 10.80 6.41
CA VAL A 62 4.34 10.65 7.79
C VAL A 62 4.52 11.89 8.62
N GLU A 63 5.61 12.66 8.42
CA GLU A 63 5.77 13.98 9.04
C GLU A 63 4.65 14.93 8.61
N LEU A 64 4.35 14.97 7.31
CA LEU A 64 3.27 15.79 6.77
C LEU A 64 1.90 15.42 7.35
N MET A 65 1.66 14.11 7.55
CA MET A 65 0.42 13.63 8.14
C MET A 65 0.28 14.07 9.61
N ILE A 66 1.38 14.08 10.39
CA ILE A 66 1.38 14.33 11.82
C ILE A 66 1.60 15.80 12.15
N LEU A 67 2.68 16.38 11.61
CA LEU A 67 3.17 17.70 11.99
C LEU A 67 2.55 18.84 11.15
N ASN A 68 1.81 18.54 10.10
CA ASN A 68 1.39 19.52 9.08
C ASN A 68 2.55 20.17 8.34
N ASN A 69 3.75 19.66 8.49
CA ASN A 69 4.98 20.16 7.92
C ASN A 69 5.93 18.99 7.67
N VAL A 70 6.95 19.21 6.86
CA VAL A 70 8.02 18.27 6.60
C VAL A 70 9.30 18.80 7.23
N HIS A 71 10.00 17.97 7.99
CA HIS A 71 11.25 18.31 8.66
C HIS A 71 12.45 17.64 8.01
N CYS A 72 12.29 16.45 7.44
CA CYS A 72 13.39 15.69 6.88
C CYS A 72 13.87 16.20 5.51
N MET A 73 13.13 17.12 4.87
CA MET A 73 13.49 17.72 3.57
C MET A 73 12.86 19.12 3.45
N ASP A 74 13.40 19.96 2.54
CA ASP A 74 12.96 21.36 2.37
C ASP A 74 11.60 21.48 1.66
N ASN A 75 11.16 20.47 0.95
CA ASN A 75 9.96 20.50 0.12
C ASN A 75 8.95 19.42 0.52
N VAL A 76 7.66 19.71 0.33
CA VAL A 76 6.60 18.71 0.50
C VAL A 76 6.73 17.63 -0.59
N PRO A 77 6.58 16.33 -0.25
CA PRO A 77 6.63 15.26 -1.24
C PRO A 77 5.58 15.45 -2.34
N GLN A 78 6.02 15.27 -3.57
CA GLN A 78 5.17 15.41 -4.75
C GLN A 78 5.72 14.58 -5.91
N THR A 79 4.87 14.24 -6.86
CA THR A 79 5.27 13.60 -8.11
C THR A 79 5.35 14.65 -9.21
N VAL A 80 6.50 14.73 -9.87
CA VAL A 80 6.76 15.68 -10.96
C VAL A 80 7.03 14.93 -12.26
N VAL A 81 6.30 15.26 -13.32
CA VAL A 81 6.55 14.75 -14.68
C VAL A 81 6.44 15.92 -15.65
N GLY A 82 7.57 16.36 -16.19
CA GLY A 82 7.64 17.59 -16.97
C GLY A 82 7.26 18.80 -16.12
N GLU A 83 6.28 19.59 -16.58
CA GLU A 83 5.75 20.76 -15.84
C GLU A 83 4.58 20.42 -14.90
N SER A 84 4.09 19.18 -14.95
CA SER A 84 2.93 18.75 -14.16
C SER A 84 3.37 18.20 -12.81
N VAL A 85 2.65 18.62 -11.76
CA VAL A 85 2.92 18.25 -10.36
C VAL A 85 1.66 17.69 -9.73
N ALA A 86 1.78 16.57 -9.02
CA ALA A 86 0.71 16.02 -8.20
C ALA A 86 1.17 15.94 -6.74
N PRO A 87 0.35 16.37 -5.76
CA PRO A 87 0.67 16.25 -4.35
C PRO A 87 0.72 14.78 -3.93
N THR A 88 1.49 14.49 -2.87
CA THR A 88 1.57 13.13 -2.32
C THR A 88 0.20 12.62 -1.84
N PRO A 89 -0.10 11.31 -1.99
CA PRO A 89 -1.31 10.69 -1.44
C PRO A 89 -1.41 10.78 0.09
N ALA A 90 -0.30 11.02 0.79
CA ALA A 90 -0.30 11.23 2.23
C ALA A 90 -1.24 12.38 2.65
N LEU A 91 -1.40 13.40 1.80
CA LEU A 91 -2.35 14.49 2.04
C LEU A 91 -3.82 14.03 1.93
N LEU A 92 -4.11 13.04 1.08
CA LEU A 92 -5.43 12.43 0.98
C LEU A 92 -5.73 11.62 2.26
N SER A 93 -4.76 10.83 2.70
CA SER A 93 -4.85 10.06 3.96
C SER A 93 -5.03 10.98 5.15
N LYS A 94 -4.20 12.02 5.29
CA LYS A 94 -4.31 13.04 6.31
C LYS A 94 -5.71 13.66 6.37
N ALA A 95 -6.21 14.14 5.24
CA ALA A 95 -7.53 14.77 5.16
C ALA A 95 -8.64 13.82 5.63
N ALA A 96 -8.56 12.55 5.24
CA ALA A 96 -9.53 11.53 5.62
C ALA A 96 -9.45 11.17 7.10
N LEU A 97 -8.26 10.97 7.65
CA LEU A 97 -8.03 10.66 9.06
C LEU A 97 -8.50 11.78 9.98
N GLU A 98 -8.17 13.04 9.65
CA GLU A 98 -8.66 14.20 10.40
C GLU A 98 -10.19 14.34 10.34
N LEU A 99 -10.79 14.08 9.16
CA LEU A 99 -12.23 14.20 8.96
C LEU A 99 -13.01 13.15 9.75
N ALA A 100 -12.46 11.94 9.90
CA ALA A 100 -13.07 10.83 10.60
C ALA A 100 -12.58 10.67 12.05
N ASN A 101 -11.64 11.50 12.49
CA ASN A 101 -11.00 11.45 13.81
C ASN A 101 -10.44 10.05 14.11
N ILE A 102 -9.62 9.52 13.17
CA ILE A 102 -8.99 8.21 13.28
C ILE A 102 -7.56 8.39 13.80
N PRO A 103 -7.18 7.78 14.93
CA PRO A 103 -5.81 7.75 15.40
C PRO A 103 -4.93 6.94 14.46
N PHE A 104 -3.63 7.19 14.49
CA PHE A 104 -2.69 6.47 13.65
C PHE A 104 -1.39 6.15 14.38
N VAL A 105 -0.73 5.09 13.94
CA VAL A 105 0.56 4.62 14.40
C VAL A 105 1.49 4.52 13.20
N ILE A 106 2.69 5.06 13.31
CA ILE A 106 3.72 4.93 12.29
C ILE A 106 4.59 3.71 12.60
N ILE A 107 4.84 2.91 11.58
CA ILE A 107 5.66 1.70 11.66
C ILE A 107 6.84 1.87 10.70
N ASN A 108 8.03 2.00 11.25
CA ASN A 108 9.24 2.02 10.45
C ASN A 108 9.72 0.59 10.22
N ALA A 109 9.41 0.03 9.06
CA ALA A 109 9.83 -1.31 8.66
C ALA A 109 11.27 -1.34 8.12
N GLY A 110 11.81 -0.20 7.74
CA GLY A 110 13.15 -0.05 7.19
C GLY A 110 13.23 1.17 6.27
N SER A 111 13.02 2.37 6.81
CA SER A 111 13.22 3.62 6.10
C SER A 111 14.65 4.13 6.29
N LYS A 112 15.30 4.55 5.19
CA LYS A 112 16.66 5.11 5.22
C LYS A 112 16.68 6.44 5.95
N ILE A 113 15.71 7.31 5.67
CA ILE A 113 15.52 8.58 6.35
C ILE A 113 14.55 8.35 7.49
N ARG A 114 14.94 8.74 8.70
CA ARG A 114 14.09 8.60 9.88
C ARG A 114 13.20 9.84 10.00
N PRO A 115 11.89 9.67 10.14
CA PRO A 115 10.99 10.81 10.34
C PRO A 115 11.16 11.40 11.75
N ASP A 116 10.92 12.71 11.87
CA ASP A 116 10.91 13.45 13.15
C ASP A 116 9.53 13.32 13.85
N VAL A 117 9.04 12.10 13.97
CA VAL A 117 7.78 11.74 14.64
C VAL A 117 7.97 10.44 15.42
N GLU A 118 7.09 10.17 16.37
CA GLU A 118 7.10 8.88 17.06
C GLU A 118 6.71 7.73 16.11
N TYR A 119 7.46 6.62 16.19
CA TYR A 119 7.19 5.42 15.41
C TYR A 119 7.61 4.14 16.14
N VAL A 120 6.99 3.04 15.77
CA VAL A 120 7.42 1.69 16.17
C VAL A 120 8.42 1.18 15.13
N SER A 121 9.59 0.70 15.56
CA SER A 121 10.62 0.19 14.65
C SER A 121 10.53 -1.32 14.52
N PHE A 122 10.40 -1.82 13.28
CA PHE A 122 10.40 -3.26 12.97
C PHE A 122 11.70 -3.72 12.35
N GLY A 123 12.31 -2.89 11.48
CA GLY A 123 13.57 -3.16 10.82
C GLY A 123 14.66 -2.17 11.22
N LYS A 124 15.92 -2.62 11.17
CA LYS A 124 17.09 -1.78 11.43
C LYS A 124 17.69 -1.21 10.15
N GLU A 125 17.48 -1.91 9.04
CA GLU A 125 18.08 -1.60 7.75
C GLU A 125 16.98 -1.40 6.70
N TYR A 126 17.23 -0.52 5.73
CA TYR A 126 16.39 -0.35 4.56
C TYR A 126 16.66 -1.43 3.50
N GLY A 127 15.74 -1.59 2.55
CA GLY A 127 15.86 -2.58 1.49
C GLY A 127 16.97 -2.23 0.50
N ARG A 128 17.61 -3.24 -0.06
CA ARG A 128 18.66 -3.11 -1.07
C ARG A 128 18.07 -3.06 -2.48
N ASP A 129 18.94 -2.88 -3.47
CA ASP A 129 18.57 -3.08 -4.86
C ASP A 129 18.25 -4.55 -5.11
N ILE A 130 16.98 -4.82 -5.47
CA ILE A 130 16.50 -6.19 -5.67
C ILE A 130 17.20 -6.93 -6.81
N ARG A 131 17.84 -6.21 -7.74
CA ARG A 131 18.68 -6.84 -8.78
C ARG A 131 19.78 -7.69 -8.19
N SER A 132 20.24 -7.38 -6.98
CA SER A 132 21.23 -8.19 -6.27
C SER A 132 20.74 -9.58 -5.85
N GLY A 133 19.44 -9.85 -5.88
CA GLY A 133 18.82 -11.03 -5.30
C GLY A 133 18.83 -11.04 -3.76
N LYS A 134 19.02 -9.86 -3.12
CA LYS A 134 19.12 -9.68 -1.66
C LYS A 134 18.39 -8.40 -1.25
N GLY A 135 17.09 -8.32 -1.55
CA GLY A 135 16.26 -7.13 -1.32
C GLY A 135 16.08 -6.77 0.15
N VAL A 136 15.75 -7.75 1.00
CA VAL A 136 15.56 -7.55 2.44
C VAL A 136 16.42 -8.54 3.23
N LEU A 137 17.22 -8.05 4.19
CA LEU A 137 18.18 -8.91 4.91
C LEU A 137 17.53 -9.80 5.97
N ASN A 138 16.57 -9.28 6.73
CA ASN A 138 15.95 -9.98 7.86
C ASN A 138 14.41 -9.91 7.78
N PRO A 139 13.79 -10.47 6.72
CA PRO A 139 12.34 -10.35 6.54
C PRO A 139 11.55 -11.06 7.67
N LEU A 140 12.09 -12.14 8.23
CA LEU A 140 11.44 -12.85 9.33
C LEU A 140 11.39 -12.01 10.63
N GLU A 141 12.45 -11.27 10.98
CA GLU A 141 12.46 -10.38 12.14
C GLU A 141 11.38 -9.29 12.01
N ILE A 142 11.28 -8.69 10.83
CA ILE A 142 10.27 -7.66 10.53
C ILE A 142 8.86 -8.25 10.61
N PHE A 143 8.66 -9.44 10.08
CA PHE A 143 7.39 -10.16 10.13
C PHE A 143 6.95 -10.49 11.57
N GLU A 144 7.85 -11.03 12.40
CA GLU A 144 7.51 -11.37 13.79
C GLU A 144 7.23 -10.13 14.64
N ASN A 145 7.97 -9.02 14.45
CA ASN A 145 7.66 -7.74 15.08
C ASN A 145 6.27 -7.24 14.67
N GLY A 146 5.91 -7.41 13.40
CA GLY A 146 4.57 -7.09 12.90
C GLY A 146 3.50 -7.94 13.56
N LYS A 147 3.73 -9.24 13.68
CA LYS A 147 2.79 -10.20 14.28
C LYS A 147 2.54 -9.90 15.75
N ASP A 148 3.58 -9.56 16.50
CA ASP A 148 3.46 -9.21 17.91
C ASP A 148 2.65 -7.91 18.08
N LEU A 149 2.92 -6.87 17.28
CA LEU A 149 2.16 -5.63 17.33
C LEU A 149 0.71 -5.83 16.86
N GLY A 150 0.46 -6.63 15.82
CA GLY A 150 -0.89 -6.96 15.36
C GLY A 150 -1.74 -7.60 16.45
N ALA A 151 -1.15 -8.56 17.20
CA ALA A 151 -1.79 -9.19 18.35
C ALA A 151 -2.03 -8.22 19.52
N GLU A 152 -1.14 -7.26 19.74
CA GLU A 152 -1.32 -6.22 20.76
C GLU A 152 -2.46 -5.26 20.39
N LEU A 153 -2.47 -4.76 19.14
CA LEU A 153 -3.46 -3.81 18.67
C LEU A 153 -4.87 -4.41 18.62
N SER A 154 -5.01 -5.70 18.29
CA SER A 154 -6.30 -6.41 18.31
C SER A 154 -6.97 -6.44 19.68
N ARG A 155 -6.20 -6.31 20.76
CA ARG A 155 -6.74 -6.23 22.13
C ARG A 155 -7.24 -4.82 22.52
N ARG A 156 -6.84 -3.80 21.73
CA ARG A 156 -7.11 -2.40 22.04
C ARG A 156 -8.06 -1.73 21.06
N HIS A 157 -8.12 -2.25 19.84
CA HIS A 157 -8.87 -1.67 18.75
C HIS A 157 -9.85 -2.68 18.15
N GLU A 158 -10.87 -2.18 17.46
CA GLU A 158 -11.91 -3.01 16.83
C GLU A 158 -11.66 -3.22 15.34
N MET A 159 -10.72 -2.47 14.75
CA MET A 159 -10.38 -2.54 13.32
C MET A 159 -9.00 -1.95 13.05
N LEU A 160 -8.24 -2.60 12.17
CA LEU A 160 -7.00 -2.06 11.62
C LEU A 160 -7.22 -1.55 10.19
N ILE A 161 -6.74 -0.37 9.92
CA ILE A 161 -6.56 0.18 8.57
C ILE A 161 -5.06 0.19 8.33
N ILE A 162 -4.56 -0.52 7.33
CA ILE A 162 -3.12 -0.69 7.09
C ILE A 162 -2.80 -0.11 5.72
N GLY A 163 -1.84 0.80 5.68
CA GLY A 163 -1.30 1.37 4.46
C GLY A 163 0.23 1.41 4.48
N GLU A 164 0.83 1.79 3.35
CA GLU A 164 2.28 1.89 3.22
C GLU A 164 2.70 3.17 2.49
N SER A 165 3.91 3.65 2.79
CA SER A 165 4.62 4.60 1.96
C SER A 165 6.01 4.03 1.65
N ILE A 166 6.16 3.59 0.40
CA ILE A 166 7.40 3.02 -0.12
C ILE A 166 7.56 3.31 -1.62
N PRO A 167 8.56 4.11 -2.01
CA PRO A 167 8.87 4.35 -3.41
C PRO A 167 9.24 3.06 -4.15
N ALA A 168 8.78 2.92 -5.40
CA ALA A 168 8.97 1.74 -6.25
C ALA A 168 8.38 0.43 -5.69
N GLY A 169 7.53 0.47 -4.66
CA GLY A 169 6.91 -0.70 -4.03
C GLY A 169 6.10 -1.58 -4.98
N THR A 170 5.61 -1.06 -6.11
CA THR A 170 4.96 -1.89 -7.13
C THR A 170 5.95 -2.81 -7.87
N THR A 171 7.24 -2.47 -7.90
CA THR A 171 8.28 -3.31 -8.50
C THR A 171 8.66 -4.45 -7.57
N THR A 172 8.85 -4.17 -6.28
CA THR A 172 9.11 -5.18 -5.26
C THR A 172 7.90 -6.11 -5.07
N ALA A 173 6.68 -5.57 -5.16
CA ALA A 173 5.45 -6.36 -5.19
C ALA A 173 5.40 -7.32 -6.39
N LEU A 174 5.78 -6.85 -7.61
CA LEU A 174 5.92 -7.72 -8.79
C LEU A 174 6.92 -8.83 -8.52
N GLY A 175 8.07 -8.51 -7.89
CA GLY A 175 9.10 -9.47 -7.55
C GLY A 175 8.57 -10.58 -6.65
N VAL A 176 7.93 -10.24 -5.54
CA VAL A 176 7.36 -11.20 -4.59
C VAL A 176 6.24 -12.03 -5.21
N LEU A 177 5.31 -11.39 -5.92
CA LEU A 177 4.24 -12.10 -6.63
C LEU A 177 4.79 -13.12 -7.62
N LYS A 178 5.78 -12.72 -8.43
CA LYS A 178 6.40 -13.59 -9.41
C LYS A 178 7.20 -14.72 -8.74
N ALA A 179 7.98 -14.44 -7.69
CA ALA A 179 8.71 -15.45 -6.93
C ALA A 179 7.79 -16.52 -6.33
N LEU A 180 6.57 -16.14 -5.92
CA LEU A 180 5.54 -17.03 -5.38
C LEU A 180 4.66 -17.69 -6.48
N GLY A 181 5.02 -17.56 -7.77
CA GLY A 181 4.34 -18.25 -8.88
C GLY A 181 3.06 -17.58 -9.37
N TYR A 182 2.77 -16.32 -9.00
CA TYR A 182 1.59 -15.60 -9.49
C TYR A 182 1.86 -14.88 -10.81
N GLU A 183 0.87 -14.92 -11.71
CA GLU A 183 0.87 -14.18 -12.97
C GLU A 183 0.64 -12.68 -12.73
N ALA A 184 1.72 -11.92 -12.53
CA ALA A 184 1.68 -10.49 -12.20
C ALA A 184 2.40 -9.58 -13.22
N ASN A 185 3.03 -10.16 -14.26
CA ASN A 185 3.65 -9.38 -15.33
C ASN A 185 2.60 -8.46 -15.97
N GLU A 186 2.97 -7.20 -16.19
CA GLU A 186 2.10 -6.16 -16.78
C GLU A 186 0.79 -5.91 -16.01
N LYS A 187 0.67 -6.40 -14.75
CA LYS A 187 -0.53 -6.23 -13.92
C LYS A 187 -0.32 -5.35 -12.71
N VAL A 188 0.93 -5.02 -12.34
CA VAL A 188 1.18 -4.10 -11.22
C VAL A 188 1.05 -2.65 -11.68
N SER A 189 0.50 -1.80 -10.80
CA SER A 189 0.34 -0.37 -11.06
C SER A 189 1.69 0.39 -11.03
N GLY A 190 1.65 1.69 -11.24
CA GLY A 190 2.80 2.59 -11.17
C GLY A 190 2.38 4.00 -10.78
N SER A 191 3.32 4.79 -10.24
CA SER A 191 3.10 6.16 -9.78
C SER A 191 3.17 7.22 -10.89
N MET A 192 3.52 6.82 -12.10
CA MET A 192 3.63 7.72 -13.26
C MET A 192 2.53 7.45 -14.29
N PRO A 193 2.19 8.42 -15.14
CA PRO A 193 1.24 8.23 -16.24
C PRO A 193 1.63 7.10 -17.19
N HIS A 194 2.93 6.95 -17.45
CA HIS A 194 3.50 5.83 -18.18
C HIS A 194 4.05 4.79 -17.18
N ASN A 195 3.48 3.59 -17.21
CA ASN A 195 3.95 2.51 -16.32
C ASN A 195 5.11 1.75 -16.98
N PRO A 196 6.31 1.75 -16.38
CA PRO A 196 7.51 1.17 -16.99
C PRO A 196 7.58 -0.36 -16.82
N HIS A 197 6.62 -1.10 -17.36
CA HIS A 197 6.50 -2.55 -17.19
C HIS A 197 7.77 -3.32 -17.61
N ASP A 198 8.35 -2.99 -18.76
CA ASP A 198 9.57 -3.65 -19.25
C ASP A 198 10.75 -3.45 -18.29
N LEU A 199 10.90 -2.23 -17.74
CA LEU A 199 11.93 -1.95 -16.75
C LEU A 199 11.70 -2.73 -15.47
N LYS A 200 10.47 -2.74 -14.95
CA LYS A 200 10.10 -3.52 -13.76
C LYS A 200 10.40 -5.00 -13.95
N ARG A 201 9.95 -5.57 -15.07
CA ARG A 201 10.19 -6.98 -15.40
C ARG A 201 11.69 -7.30 -15.44
N LYS A 202 12.47 -6.48 -16.14
CA LYS A 202 13.93 -6.66 -16.25
C LYS A 202 14.62 -6.65 -14.88
N ILE A 203 14.25 -5.71 -13.99
CA ILE A 203 14.81 -5.59 -12.65
C ILE A 203 14.47 -6.84 -11.81
N VAL A 204 13.22 -7.28 -11.87
CA VAL A 204 12.75 -8.47 -11.13
C VAL A 204 13.39 -9.74 -11.65
N ASP A 205 13.48 -9.93 -12.97
CA ASP A 205 14.08 -11.11 -13.58
C ASP A 205 15.58 -11.22 -13.24
N GLU A 206 16.28 -10.10 -13.23
CA GLU A 206 17.68 -10.03 -12.79
C GLU A 206 17.83 -10.43 -11.32
N GLY A 207 16.93 -9.92 -10.44
CA GLY A 207 16.92 -10.25 -9.02
C GLY A 207 16.66 -11.72 -8.75
N LEU A 208 15.63 -12.29 -9.37
CA LEU A 208 15.31 -13.71 -9.25
C LEU A 208 16.46 -14.60 -9.71
N LYS A 209 17.05 -14.26 -10.86
CA LYS A 209 18.23 -14.97 -11.36
C LYS A 209 19.39 -14.91 -10.38
N ASN A 210 19.70 -13.75 -9.81
CA ASN A 210 20.81 -13.59 -8.88
C ASN A 210 20.54 -14.23 -7.51
N ALA A 211 19.26 -14.42 -7.16
CA ALA A 211 18.83 -15.20 -6.00
C ALA A 211 18.82 -16.71 -6.25
N ASN A 212 19.05 -17.17 -7.49
CA ASN A 212 18.86 -18.55 -7.96
C ASN A 212 17.43 -19.07 -7.70
N ILE A 213 16.43 -18.24 -7.97
CA ILE A 213 15.00 -18.58 -7.89
C ILE A 213 14.47 -18.76 -9.31
N ASP A 214 13.89 -19.92 -9.58
CA ASP A 214 13.12 -20.22 -10.79
C ASP A 214 11.64 -20.37 -10.39
N PRO A 215 10.78 -19.33 -10.62
CA PRO A 215 9.38 -19.36 -10.20
C PRO A 215 8.53 -20.48 -10.81
N GLU A 216 9.00 -21.11 -11.89
CA GLU A 216 8.28 -22.19 -12.57
C GLU A 216 8.61 -23.56 -11.96
N ASN A 217 9.77 -23.71 -11.32
CA ASN A 217 10.29 -25.00 -10.88
C ASN A 217 10.61 -25.06 -9.38
N ASP A 218 10.72 -23.92 -8.70
CA ASP A 218 11.06 -23.85 -7.28
C ASP A 218 9.81 -23.68 -6.40
N ASP A 219 9.81 -24.39 -5.27
CA ASP A 219 8.84 -24.16 -4.18
C ASP A 219 9.41 -23.10 -3.24
N VAL A 220 9.14 -21.85 -3.56
CA VAL A 220 9.71 -20.67 -2.88
C VAL A 220 8.83 -20.26 -1.71
N ASP A 221 9.39 -20.23 -0.50
CA ASP A 221 8.67 -19.71 0.66
C ASP A 221 8.62 -18.17 0.67
N ALA A 222 7.65 -17.62 1.42
CA ALA A 222 7.40 -16.18 1.47
C ALA A 222 8.62 -15.37 1.96
N MET A 223 9.36 -15.86 2.95
CA MET A 223 10.51 -15.12 3.49
C MET A 223 11.69 -15.15 2.51
N GLN A 224 11.85 -16.25 1.77
CA GLN A 224 12.81 -16.34 0.68
C GLN A 224 12.47 -15.37 -0.46
N ALA A 225 11.20 -15.33 -0.89
CA ALA A 225 10.75 -14.39 -1.92
C ALA A 225 10.98 -12.92 -1.53
N ILE A 226 10.57 -12.54 -0.30
CA ILE A 226 10.77 -11.19 0.23
C ILE A 226 12.26 -10.88 0.36
N GLY A 227 13.04 -11.80 0.91
CA GLY A 227 14.48 -11.64 1.08
C GLY A 227 15.21 -11.39 -0.23
N ALA A 228 14.77 -12.04 -1.31
CA ALA A 228 15.38 -11.91 -2.63
C ALA A 228 14.97 -10.63 -3.36
N VAL A 229 13.66 -10.39 -3.53
CA VAL A 229 13.12 -9.40 -4.46
C VAL A 229 11.99 -8.54 -3.88
N GLY A 230 11.77 -8.59 -2.57
CA GLY A 230 10.76 -7.80 -1.86
C GLY A 230 11.30 -6.49 -1.28
N ASP A 231 10.50 -5.92 -0.40
CA ASP A 231 10.81 -4.73 0.39
C ASP A 231 10.37 -4.91 1.86
N PRO A 232 10.86 -4.07 2.80
CA PRO A 232 10.61 -4.27 4.22
C PRO A 232 9.14 -4.05 4.65
N THR A 233 8.32 -3.35 3.87
CA THR A 233 6.92 -3.09 4.23
C THR A 233 6.04 -4.32 4.05
N ILE A 234 6.37 -5.19 3.11
CA ILE A 234 5.61 -6.42 2.82
C ILE A 234 5.58 -7.36 4.03
N PRO A 235 6.72 -7.79 4.62
CA PRO A 235 6.69 -8.67 5.79
C PRO A 235 6.10 -7.98 7.02
N ALA A 236 6.30 -6.67 7.18
CA ALA A 236 5.71 -5.89 8.26
C ALA A 236 4.17 -5.96 8.22
N MET A 237 3.57 -5.67 7.07
CA MET A 237 2.12 -5.72 6.90
C MET A 237 1.57 -7.14 7.00
N ALA A 238 2.25 -8.13 6.42
CA ALA A 238 1.84 -9.53 6.53
C ALA A 238 1.84 -10.01 8.00
N GLY A 239 2.85 -9.62 8.77
CA GLY A 239 2.92 -9.88 10.21
C GLY A 239 1.75 -9.27 10.97
N LEU A 240 1.51 -7.96 10.80
CA LEU A 240 0.38 -7.24 11.41
C LEU A 240 -0.96 -7.94 11.16
N ILE A 241 -1.17 -8.42 9.94
CA ILE A 241 -2.41 -9.08 9.53
C ILE A 241 -2.54 -10.46 10.16
N ILE A 242 -1.48 -11.27 10.14
CA ILE A 242 -1.48 -12.62 10.70
C ILE A 242 -1.58 -12.57 12.24
N GLY A 243 -0.97 -11.59 12.87
CA GLY A 243 -1.07 -11.40 14.32
C GLY A 243 -2.42 -10.88 14.80
N SER A 244 -3.20 -10.24 13.92
CA SER A 244 -4.49 -9.66 14.24
C SER A 244 -5.64 -10.66 14.05
N ASP A 245 -6.67 -10.58 14.90
CA ASP A 245 -7.92 -11.36 14.80
C ASP A 245 -9.16 -10.46 14.51
N ILE A 246 -8.99 -9.15 14.40
CA ILE A 246 -10.04 -8.18 14.09
C ILE A 246 -10.13 -7.86 12.58
N PRO A 247 -11.23 -7.24 12.11
CA PRO A 247 -11.37 -6.83 10.71
C PRO A 247 -10.25 -5.89 10.24
N ILE A 248 -9.84 -6.07 8.97
CA ILE A 248 -8.73 -5.33 8.38
C ILE A 248 -9.15 -4.67 7.08
N ILE A 249 -8.77 -3.40 6.92
CA ILE A 249 -8.79 -2.67 5.66
C ILE A 249 -7.36 -2.45 5.21
N LEU A 250 -7.00 -2.96 4.04
CA LEU A 250 -5.73 -2.68 3.37
C LEU A 250 -5.93 -1.50 2.42
N GLY A 251 -5.39 -0.35 2.79
CA GLY A 251 -5.41 0.85 1.96
C GLY A 251 -4.24 0.83 1.00
N GLY A 252 -4.50 0.61 -0.30
CA GLY A 252 -3.43 0.55 -1.29
C GLY A 252 -3.83 -0.10 -2.61
N GLY A 253 -2.85 -0.29 -3.48
CA GLY A 253 -2.98 -0.89 -4.79
C GLY A 253 -2.41 -2.32 -4.86
N THR A 254 -1.61 -2.56 -5.90
CA THR A 254 -1.07 -3.89 -6.21
C THR A 254 -0.03 -4.40 -5.18
N GLN A 255 0.54 -3.52 -4.33
CA GLN A 255 1.35 -3.95 -3.19
C GLN A 255 0.53 -4.76 -2.18
N MET A 256 -0.74 -4.40 -1.95
CA MET A 256 -1.63 -5.14 -1.05
C MET A 256 -1.89 -6.56 -1.55
N ALA A 257 -1.89 -6.78 -2.85
CA ALA A 257 -1.97 -8.12 -3.43
C ALA A 257 -0.71 -8.95 -3.10
N ALA A 258 0.48 -8.36 -3.14
CA ALA A 258 1.71 -9.05 -2.73
C ALA A 258 1.68 -9.43 -1.24
N VAL A 259 1.17 -8.56 -0.38
CA VAL A 259 0.97 -8.87 1.05
C VAL A 259 0.00 -10.05 1.22
N CYS A 260 -1.12 -10.07 0.50
CA CYS A 260 -2.07 -11.20 0.53
C CYS A 260 -1.43 -12.50 0.01
N ALA A 261 -0.59 -12.43 -1.04
CA ALA A 261 0.13 -13.60 -1.56
C ALA A 261 1.10 -14.17 -0.52
N VAL A 262 1.83 -13.31 0.18
CA VAL A 262 2.70 -13.70 1.30
C VAL A 262 1.92 -14.39 2.42
N ILE A 263 0.78 -13.82 2.83
CA ILE A 263 -0.09 -14.42 3.83
C ILE A 263 -0.57 -15.80 3.37
N LYS A 264 -0.98 -15.94 2.11
CA LYS A 264 -1.43 -17.22 1.53
C LYS A 264 -0.33 -18.26 1.54
N SER A 265 0.91 -17.87 1.26
CA SER A 265 2.09 -18.76 1.31
C SER A 265 2.38 -19.22 2.75
N ILE A 266 2.34 -18.30 3.74
CA ILE A 266 2.62 -18.62 5.16
C ILE A 266 1.48 -19.42 5.79
N GLN A 267 0.24 -19.04 5.52
CA GLN A 267 -0.98 -19.67 6.07
C GLN A 267 -1.98 -19.99 4.93
N PRO A 268 -1.84 -21.15 4.26
CA PRO A 268 -2.71 -21.52 3.13
C PRO A 268 -4.21 -21.52 3.45
N ASN A 269 -4.57 -21.74 4.72
CA ASN A 269 -5.95 -21.76 5.23
C ASN A 269 -6.37 -20.46 5.91
N PHE A 270 -5.66 -19.36 5.68
CA PHE A 270 -6.02 -18.05 6.24
C PHE A 270 -7.40 -17.62 5.79
N ASP A 271 -8.21 -17.11 6.71
CA ASP A 271 -9.54 -16.58 6.39
C ASP A 271 -9.45 -15.18 5.76
N PHE A 272 -9.41 -15.12 4.44
CA PHE A 272 -9.36 -13.87 3.69
C PHE A 272 -10.69 -13.10 3.69
N SER A 273 -11.80 -13.66 4.17
CA SER A 273 -13.08 -12.95 4.23
C SER A 273 -13.07 -11.73 5.16
N ARG A 274 -12.12 -11.69 6.11
CA ARG A 274 -11.90 -10.55 7.00
C ARG A 274 -10.99 -9.46 6.43
N ILE A 275 -10.41 -9.69 5.23
CA ILE A 275 -9.56 -8.72 4.53
C ILE A 275 -10.39 -7.94 3.53
N ASN A 276 -10.28 -6.63 3.62
CA ASN A 276 -10.89 -5.68 2.71
C ASN A 276 -9.82 -4.81 2.11
N ILE A 277 -9.67 -4.81 0.79
CA ILE A 277 -8.80 -3.89 0.10
C ILE A 277 -9.61 -2.65 -0.27
N ALA A 278 -9.19 -1.48 0.17
CA ALA A 278 -9.77 -0.22 -0.23
C ALA A 278 -8.73 0.57 -1.05
N THR A 279 -9.06 0.84 -2.30
CA THR A 279 -8.19 1.50 -3.26
C THR A 279 -8.87 2.69 -3.91
N THR A 280 -8.10 3.51 -4.61
CA THR A 280 -8.62 4.66 -5.32
C THR A 280 -9.20 4.27 -6.69
N VAL A 281 -10.09 5.10 -7.20
CA VAL A 281 -10.60 5.00 -8.57
C VAL A 281 -9.48 5.09 -9.61
N PHE A 282 -8.37 5.74 -9.28
CA PHE A 282 -7.22 5.91 -10.17
C PHE A 282 -6.46 4.61 -10.39
N VAL A 283 -6.38 3.74 -9.36
CA VAL A 283 -5.88 2.36 -9.51
C VAL A 283 -6.91 1.49 -10.22
N ALA A 284 -8.18 1.59 -9.84
CA ALA A 284 -9.23 0.76 -10.43
C ALA A 284 -9.46 0.99 -11.94
N LYS A 285 -9.22 2.22 -12.41
CA LYS A 285 -9.32 2.61 -13.84
C LYS A 285 -7.98 2.53 -14.58
N ASP A 286 -6.89 2.14 -13.92
CA ASP A 286 -5.57 2.02 -14.54
C ASP A 286 -5.55 0.87 -15.54
N LYS A 287 -5.58 1.19 -16.84
CA LYS A 287 -5.55 0.19 -17.92
C LYS A 287 -4.21 -0.56 -18.01
N THR A 288 -3.19 -0.09 -17.30
CA THR A 288 -1.86 -0.68 -17.25
C THR A 288 -1.67 -1.59 -16.03
N ALA A 289 -2.75 -1.87 -15.27
CA ALA A 289 -2.70 -2.70 -14.08
C ALA A 289 -3.97 -3.56 -13.96
N ASP A 290 -3.85 -4.68 -13.25
CA ASP A 290 -4.98 -5.60 -13.01
C ASP A 290 -4.93 -6.15 -11.57
N LEU A 291 -5.20 -5.27 -10.61
CA LEU A 291 -5.30 -5.64 -9.19
C LEU A 291 -6.31 -6.79 -8.97
N PHE A 292 -7.45 -6.72 -9.65
CA PHE A 292 -8.50 -7.73 -9.52
C PHE A 292 -8.06 -9.11 -10.02
N GLY A 293 -7.35 -9.15 -11.16
CA GLY A 293 -6.84 -10.39 -11.73
C GLY A 293 -5.73 -11.02 -10.86
N ILE A 294 -4.91 -10.21 -10.18
CA ILE A 294 -3.91 -10.72 -9.23
C ILE A 294 -4.63 -11.31 -8.01
N LEU A 295 -5.55 -10.57 -7.38
CA LEU A 295 -6.24 -11.00 -6.16
C LEU A 295 -7.07 -12.27 -6.37
N LYS A 296 -7.68 -12.44 -7.54
CA LYS A 296 -8.42 -13.67 -7.89
C LYS A 296 -7.54 -14.93 -7.90
N GLN A 297 -6.27 -14.81 -8.21
CA GLN A 297 -5.33 -15.92 -8.15
C GLN A 297 -5.00 -16.30 -6.70
N ILE A 298 -5.09 -15.34 -5.76
CA ILE A 298 -4.75 -15.54 -4.36
C ILE A 298 -5.94 -16.10 -3.59
N ASP A 299 -7.04 -15.35 -3.55
CA ASP A 299 -8.28 -15.78 -2.90
C ASP A 299 -9.51 -14.99 -3.37
N ASN A 300 -10.59 -15.68 -3.71
CA ASN A 300 -11.81 -15.05 -4.20
C ASN A 300 -12.68 -14.40 -3.11
N SER A 301 -12.38 -14.64 -1.83
CA SER A 301 -13.12 -14.06 -0.70
C SER A 301 -12.69 -12.63 -0.37
N ILE A 302 -11.51 -12.18 -0.85
CA ILE A 302 -11.03 -10.82 -0.66
C ILE A 302 -12.01 -9.82 -1.28
N THR A 303 -12.50 -8.90 -0.47
CA THR A 303 -13.40 -7.83 -0.93
C THR A 303 -12.62 -6.59 -1.33
N ILE A 304 -13.01 -5.96 -2.45
CA ILE A 304 -12.36 -4.75 -2.96
C ILE A 304 -13.37 -3.60 -2.95
N HIS A 305 -12.97 -2.50 -2.36
CA HIS A 305 -13.70 -1.23 -2.30
C HIS A 305 -12.97 -0.18 -3.13
N ILE A 306 -13.70 0.59 -3.91
CA ILE A 306 -13.14 1.65 -4.75
C ILE A 306 -13.66 2.99 -4.26
N VAL A 307 -12.74 3.91 -3.97
CA VAL A 307 -13.07 5.28 -3.56
C VAL A 307 -12.80 6.25 -4.70
N ASP A 308 -13.81 7.05 -5.01
CA ASP A 308 -13.71 8.14 -5.96
C ASP A 308 -13.88 9.48 -5.23
N PRO A 309 -12.80 10.26 -5.03
CA PRO A 309 -12.87 11.58 -4.40
C PRO A 309 -13.42 12.66 -5.33
N ARG A 310 -13.75 12.31 -6.58
CA ARG A 310 -14.32 13.18 -7.60
C ARG A 310 -13.42 14.39 -7.90
N PHE A 311 -12.16 14.14 -8.25
CA PHE A 311 -11.22 15.20 -8.60
C PHE A 311 -11.53 15.90 -9.91
N GLU A 312 -12.46 15.41 -10.71
CA GLU A 312 -13.04 16.16 -11.82
C GLU A 312 -13.77 17.45 -11.37
N ASP A 313 -14.24 17.47 -10.12
CA ASP A 313 -14.96 18.62 -9.54
C ASP A 313 -14.03 19.57 -8.75
N THR A 314 -12.70 19.35 -8.75
CA THR A 314 -11.74 20.22 -8.04
C THR A 314 -11.22 21.35 -8.94
N GLU A 315 -10.88 22.49 -8.33
CA GLU A 315 -10.14 23.56 -9.00
C GLU A 315 -8.62 23.45 -8.80
N HIS A 316 -8.16 22.51 -7.95
CA HIS A 316 -6.75 22.33 -7.66
C HIS A 316 -6.04 21.51 -8.76
N GLU A 317 -5.21 22.17 -9.57
CA GLU A 317 -4.57 21.56 -10.74
C GLU A 317 -3.75 20.30 -10.41
N GLY A 318 -3.00 20.30 -9.32
CA GLY A 318 -2.23 19.13 -8.88
C GLY A 318 -3.10 17.91 -8.57
N LEU A 319 -4.32 18.09 -8.04
CA LEU A 319 -5.27 17.00 -7.81
C LEU A 319 -5.89 16.50 -9.13
N LYS A 320 -6.09 17.36 -10.12
CA LYS A 320 -6.53 16.93 -11.45
C LYS A 320 -5.53 16.00 -12.13
N ASN A 321 -4.24 16.12 -11.81
CA ASN A 321 -3.21 15.26 -12.38
C ASN A 321 -3.37 13.78 -11.97
N TYR A 322 -4.07 13.48 -10.88
CA TYR A 322 -4.47 12.10 -10.55
C TYR A 322 -5.36 11.47 -11.63
N LEU A 323 -6.21 12.28 -12.29
CA LEU A 323 -7.08 11.83 -13.40
C LEU A 323 -6.28 11.40 -14.64
N THR A 324 -5.06 11.90 -14.79
CA THR A 324 -4.17 11.59 -15.92
C THR A 324 -3.13 10.52 -15.59
N GLY A 325 -3.28 9.84 -14.44
CA GLY A 325 -2.47 8.68 -14.06
C GLY A 325 -1.25 8.99 -13.20
N PHE A 326 -1.14 10.21 -12.66
CA PHE A 326 -0.13 10.52 -11.64
C PHE A 326 -0.48 9.87 -10.31
N VAL A 327 0.51 9.39 -9.60
CA VAL A 327 0.48 8.88 -8.21
C VAL A 327 -0.45 7.67 -8.03
N LYS A 328 -1.73 7.81 -8.21
CA LYS A 328 -2.82 6.81 -8.08
C LYS A 328 -3.11 6.35 -6.66
N GLU A 329 -2.10 5.92 -5.87
CA GLU A 329 -2.23 5.40 -4.50
C GLU A 329 -0.92 5.63 -3.73
N GLY A 330 -0.98 5.49 -2.40
CA GLY A 330 0.15 5.57 -1.45
C GLY A 330 -0.31 6.08 -0.09
N ALA A 331 0.50 5.85 0.92
CA ALA A 331 0.23 6.22 2.31
C ALA A 331 -1.17 5.79 2.82
N GLY A 332 -1.74 4.71 2.24
CA GLY A 332 -3.03 4.17 2.62
C GLY A 332 -4.24 5.00 2.19
N ALA A 333 -4.11 5.87 1.17
CA ALA A 333 -5.13 6.85 0.81
C ALA A 333 -6.51 6.24 0.54
N GLY A 334 -6.58 5.13 -0.22
CA GLY A 334 -7.85 4.44 -0.48
C GLY A 334 -8.52 3.96 0.80
N GLY A 335 -7.76 3.33 1.71
CA GLY A 335 -8.25 2.84 3.00
C GLY A 335 -8.76 3.94 3.92
N CYS A 336 -7.96 5.00 4.08
CA CYS A 336 -8.33 6.16 4.90
C CYS A 336 -9.59 6.85 4.37
N MET A 337 -9.64 7.14 3.07
CA MET A 337 -10.80 7.77 2.43
C MET A 337 -12.06 6.90 2.51
N PHE A 338 -11.92 5.59 2.26
CA PHE A 338 -13.03 4.64 2.39
C PHE A 338 -13.61 4.66 3.80
N THR A 339 -12.76 4.57 4.82
CA THR A 339 -13.18 4.58 6.21
C THR A 339 -13.88 5.89 6.58
N ALA A 340 -13.36 7.04 6.13
CA ALA A 340 -13.99 8.34 6.38
C ALA A 340 -15.39 8.43 5.76
N LEU A 341 -15.58 7.91 4.55
CA LEU A 341 -16.90 7.88 3.88
C LEU A 341 -17.88 6.95 4.59
N VAL A 342 -17.46 5.76 4.99
CA VAL A 342 -18.29 4.80 5.70
C VAL A 342 -18.72 5.34 7.07
N ARG A 343 -17.85 6.09 7.74
CA ARG A 343 -18.13 6.78 9.02
C ARG A 343 -18.98 8.05 8.87
N GLY A 344 -19.56 8.28 7.69
CA GLY A 344 -20.56 9.32 7.45
C GLY A 344 -20.08 10.61 6.83
N SER A 345 -18.81 10.72 6.42
CA SER A 345 -18.36 11.85 5.63
C SER A 345 -18.95 11.77 4.22
N SER A 346 -19.30 12.92 3.64
CA SER A 346 -19.67 12.96 2.21
C SER A 346 -18.42 13.11 1.33
N VAL A 347 -18.51 12.64 0.09
CA VAL A 347 -17.45 12.80 -0.91
C VAL A 347 -17.07 14.28 -1.09
N GLU A 348 -18.05 15.18 -1.09
CA GLU A 348 -17.81 16.61 -1.19
C GLU A 348 -17.01 17.16 0.00
N LYS A 349 -17.38 16.77 1.25
CA LYS A 349 -16.63 17.17 2.44
C LYS A 349 -15.19 16.65 2.40
N LEU A 350 -15.02 15.39 1.98
CA LEU A 350 -13.71 14.77 1.83
C LEU A 350 -12.87 15.53 0.80
N ARG A 351 -13.38 15.76 -0.41
CA ARG A 351 -12.68 16.51 -1.46
C ARG A 351 -12.29 17.91 -0.98
N LYS A 352 -13.22 18.68 -0.41
CA LYS A 352 -12.94 20.02 0.13
C LYS A 352 -11.88 20.00 1.24
N LYS A 353 -11.84 18.96 2.07
CA LYS A 353 -10.80 18.79 3.08
C LYS A 353 -9.45 18.52 2.44
N ILE A 354 -9.40 17.64 1.43
CA ILE A 354 -8.17 17.36 0.65
C ILE A 354 -7.65 18.65 0.00
N GLU A 355 -8.51 19.42 -0.68
CA GLU A 355 -8.14 20.70 -1.29
C GLU A 355 -7.53 21.70 -0.30
N ARG A 356 -7.97 21.69 0.95
CA ARG A 356 -7.43 22.57 1.99
C ARG A 356 -6.05 22.17 2.47
N VAL A 357 -5.81 20.86 2.60
CA VAL A 357 -4.50 20.37 3.07
C VAL A 357 -3.46 20.34 1.96
N CYS A 358 -3.88 20.44 0.70
CA CYS A 358 -3.00 20.56 -0.46
C CYS A 358 -2.58 22.03 -0.79
N LYS A 359 -3.11 23.02 -0.07
CA LYS A 359 -2.75 24.44 -0.22
C LYS A 359 -1.53 24.79 0.60
#